data_b119efc6aeb96510f5facde388854e80
#
_entry.id   b119efc6aeb96510f5facde388854e80
#
_cell.length_a   1.000
_cell.length_b   1.000
_cell.length_c   1.000
_cell.angle_alpha   90.00
_cell.angle_beta   90.00
_cell.angle_gamma   90.00
#
_symmetry.space_group_name_H-M   'P 1'
#
loop_
_entity.id
_entity.type
_entity.pdbx_description
1 polymer ?
#
loop_
_entity_poly.entity_id
_entity_poly.type
_entity_poly.pdbx_seq_one_letter_code
_entity_poly.pdbx_strand_id
1 'polypeptide(L)'
;MREERNPCVYLLSNGHYGAIYIGVTSNLLQRLVQHREGLLPGFTRRYKVHRLVHFEMFGDMERAILREKQLKNWHRQWKINLINAENPQWRDLALGLGLPPLAPGKRPDGS
;
A
#
# COMPACT_ATOMS: atom_id res chain seq x y z
N MET A 1 4.55 26.98 -0.33
CA MET A 1 5.26 25.88 0.33
C MET A 1 5.51 24.75 -0.64
N ARG A 2 6.69 24.20 -0.63
CA ARG A 2 7.03 23.15 -1.57
C ARG A 2 6.55 21.80 -1.06
N GLU A 3 5.94 21.05 -1.94
CA GLU A 3 5.52 19.71 -1.64
C GLU A 3 6.73 18.76 -1.63
N GLU A 4 6.86 17.97 -0.58
CA GLU A 4 7.93 17.00 -0.51
C GLU A 4 7.61 15.81 -1.42
N ARG A 5 8.65 15.37 -2.14
CA ARG A 5 8.53 14.20 -2.99
C ARG A 5 9.43 13.11 -2.47
N ASN A 6 8.81 12.03 -2.07
CA ASN A 6 9.51 10.88 -1.51
C ASN A 6 9.11 9.64 -2.31
N PRO A 7 9.84 9.35 -3.39
CA PRO A 7 9.50 8.20 -4.23
C PRO A 7 9.44 6.92 -3.42
N CYS A 8 8.40 6.15 -3.64
CA CYS A 8 8.09 5.02 -2.78
C CYS A 8 7.33 3.96 -3.56
N VAL A 9 7.71 2.68 -3.33
CA VAL A 9 6.90 1.55 -3.75
C VAL A 9 6.15 1.06 -2.52
N TYR A 10 4.88 0.73 -2.69
CA TYR A 10 4.05 0.31 -1.56
C TYR A 10 3.19 -0.89 -1.93
N LEU A 11 2.93 -1.72 -0.94
CA LEU A 11 2.07 -2.89 -1.10
C LEU A 11 0.88 -2.74 -0.15
N LEU A 12 -0.31 -2.89 -0.71
CA LEU A 12 -1.55 -2.87 0.06
C LEU A 12 -2.18 -4.25 0.05
N SER A 13 -2.93 -4.56 1.11
CA SER A 13 -3.68 -5.80 1.20
C SER A 13 -5.06 -5.53 1.80
N ASN A 14 -5.99 -6.45 1.56
CA ASN A 14 -7.30 -6.39 2.20
C ASN A 14 -7.36 -7.23 3.48
N GLY A 15 -6.26 -7.84 3.87
CA GLY A 15 -6.20 -8.63 5.10
C GLY A 15 -4.95 -9.48 5.12
N HIS A 16 -4.80 -10.26 6.19
CA HIS A 16 -3.65 -11.15 6.37
C HIS A 16 -3.66 -12.21 5.26
N TYR A 17 -2.57 -12.27 4.49
CA TYR A 17 -2.46 -13.12 3.31
C TYR A 17 -3.56 -12.88 2.26
N GLY A 18 -4.13 -11.67 2.25
CA GLY A 18 -5.16 -11.32 1.29
C GLY A 18 -4.62 -10.91 -0.07
N ALA A 19 -5.48 -10.28 -0.87
CA ALA A 19 -5.08 -9.75 -2.16
C ALA A 19 -3.99 -8.68 -1.97
N ILE A 20 -3.02 -8.65 -2.88
CA ILE A 20 -1.90 -7.72 -2.81
C ILE A 20 -1.94 -6.77 -4.00
N TYR A 21 -1.90 -5.48 -3.72
CA TYR A 21 -1.76 -4.44 -4.73
C TYR A 21 -0.38 -3.80 -4.59
N ILE A 22 0.30 -3.59 -5.70
CA ILE A 22 1.61 -2.94 -5.73
C ILE A 22 1.48 -1.63 -6.49
N GLY A 23 1.91 -0.53 -5.87
CA GLY A 23 1.89 0.77 -6.49
C GLY A 23 3.17 1.54 -6.28
N VAL A 24 3.30 2.65 -6.98
CA VAL A 24 4.42 3.57 -6.85
C VAL A 24 3.89 4.97 -6.77
N THR A 25 4.49 5.79 -5.91
CA THR A 25 4.04 7.16 -5.71
C THR A 25 5.20 8.02 -5.24
N SER A 26 5.07 9.34 -5.43
CA SER A 26 5.99 10.30 -4.85
C SER A 26 5.47 10.86 -3.53
N ASN A 27 4.25 10.48 -3.13
CA ASN A 27 3.66 10.95 -1.88
C ASN A 27 2.79 9.84 -1.30
N LEU A 28 3.40 9.05 -0.41
CA LEU A 28 2.74 7.86 0.13
C LEU A 28 1.50 8.20 0.94
N LEU A 29 1.58 9.20 1.84
CA LEU A 29 0.44 9.53 2.68
C LEU A 29 -0.77 9.96 1.87
N GLN A 30 -0.56 10.83 0.88
CA GLN A 30 -1.64 11.28 0.02
C GLN A 30 -2.26 10.10 -0.74
N ARG A 31 -1.42 9.21 -1.26
CA ARG A 31 -1.91 8.05 -2.00
C ARG A 31 -2.70 7.10 -1.13
N LEU A 32 -2.27 6.92 0.13
CA LEU A 32 -3.00 6.06 1.06
C LEU A 32 -4.38 6.63 1.37
N VAL A 33 -4.48 7.94 1.55
CA VAL A 33 -5.77 8.58 1.76
C VAL A 33 -6.69 8.35 0.55
N GLN A 34 -6.15 8.52 -0.66
CA GLN A 34 -6.93 8.29 -1.87
C GLN A 34 -7.45 6.86 -1.96
N HIS A 35 -6.63 5.88 -1.58
CA HIS A 35 -7.08 4.48 -1.56
C HIS A 35 -8.17 4.25 -0.54
N ARG A 36 -8.00 4.82 0.67
CA ARG A 36 -8.97 4.65 1.76
C ARG A 36 -10.32 5.26 1.42
N GLU A 37 -10.31 6.36 0.68
CA GLU A 37 -11.54 7.06 0.32
C GLU A 37 -12.17 6.54 -0.97
N GLY A 38 -11.54 5.53 -1.58
CA GLY A 38 -12.07 4.95 -2.81
C GLY A 38 -11.97 5.86 -4.01
N LEU A 39 -11.04 6.81 -3.99
CA LEU A 39 -10.88 7.77 -5.08
C LEU A 39 -10.14 7.20 -6.27
N LEU A 40 -9.45 6.08 -6.08
CA LEU A 40 -8.70 5.43 -7.15
C LEU A 40 -9.51 4.23 -7.65
N PRO A 41 -9.80 4.18 -8.95
CA PRO A 41 -10.58 3.08 -9.50
C PRO A 41 -9.74 1.81 -9.66
N GLY A 42 -10.41 0.72 -10.01
CA GLY A 42 -9.75 -0.52 -10.37
C GLY A 42 -9.55 -1.47 -9.22
N PHE A 43 -8.40 -2.12 -9.20
CA PHE A 43 -8.11 -3.23 -8.27
C PHE A 43 -8.35 -2.86 -6.80
N THR A 44 -7.80 -1.73 -6.35
CA THR A 44 -7.87 -1.38 -4.94
C THR A 44 -9.29 -1.10 -4.48
N ARG A 45 -10.08 -0.48 -5.34
CA ARG A 45 -11.48 -0.19 -5.04
C ARG A 45 -12.31 -1.48 -5.03
N ARG A 46 -12.08 -2.35 -6.01
CA ARG A 46 -12.84 -3.58 -6.15
C ARG A 46 -12.57 -4.55 -4.98
N TYR A 47 -11.31 -4.69 -4.58
CA TYR A 47 -10.92 -5.66 -3.55
C TYR A 47 -10.75 -5.03 -2.18
N LYS A 48 -10.98 -3.71 -2.07
CA LYS A 48 -10.89 -2.99 -0.80
C LYS A 48 -9.54 -3.17 -0.12
N VAL A 49 -8.46 -3.06 -0.90
CA VAL A 49 -7.11 -3.18 -0.37
C VAL A 49 -6.67 -1.83 0.19
N HIS A 50 -6.86 -1.64 1.48
CA HIS A 50 -6.56 -0.36 2.13
C HIS A 50 -5.46 -0.47 3.18
N ARG A 51 -5.04 -1.66 3.55
CA ARG A 51 -4.05 -1.88 4.57
C ARG A 51 -2.65 -1.82 3.97
N LEU A 52 -1.81 -0.92 4.48
CA LEU A 52 -0.42 -0.82 4.02
C LEU A 52 0.42 -1.88 4.73
N VAL A 53 0.91 -2.87 3.99
CA VAL A 53 1.64 -3.99 4.58
C VAL A 53 3.14 -3.95 4.31
N HIS A 54 3.59 -3.13 3.36
CA HIS A 54 5.02 -2.99 3.06
C HIS A 54 5.23 -1.73 2.24
N PHE A 55 6.38 -1.06 2.43
CA PHE A 55 6.78 0.04 1.55
C PHE A 55 8.29 0.17 1.54
N GLU A 56 8.81 0.71 0.44
CA GLU A 56 10.24 0.93 0.25
C GLU A 56 10.45 2.33 -0.30
N MET A 57 11.32 3.10 0.36
CA MET A 57 11.64 4.46 -0.07
C MET A 57 12.83 4.46 -1.02
N PHE A 58 12.80 5.38 -1.97
CA PHE A 58 13.87 5.50 -2.97
C PHE A 58 14.29 6.95 -3.11
N GLY A 59 15.49 7.15 -3.67
CA GLY A 59 16.02 8.49 -3.88
C GLY A 59 15.44 9.20 -5.10
N ASP A 60 14.85 8.43 -6.03
CA ASP A 60 14.25 9.00 -7.23
C ASP A 60 13.13 8.10 -7.75
N MET A 61 12.28 8.67 -8.60
CA MET A 61 11.13 7.94 -9.15
C MET A 61 11.52 6.84 -10.10
N GLU A 62 12.63 7.01 -10.81
CA GLU A 62 13.05 6.01 -11.78
C GLU A 62 13.33 4.69 -11.11
N ARG A 63 14.08 4.71 -9.99
CA ARG A 63 14.37 3.49 -9.24
C ARG A 63 13.10 2.89 -8.62
N ALA A 64 12.22 3.75 -8.12
CA ALA A 64 10.97 3.28 -7.55
C ALA A 64 10.12 2.57 -8.59
N ILE A 65 10.04 3.13 -9.81
CA ILE A 65 9.27 2.52 -10.89
C ILE A 65 9.88 1.17 -11.30
N LEU A 66 11.20 1.08 -11.37
CA LEU A 66 11.86 -0.18 -11.70
C LEU A 66 11.56 -1.25 -10.65
N ARG A 67 11.58 -0.86 -9.37
CA ARG A 67 11.26 -1.80 -8.29
C ARG A 67 9.82 -2.26 -8.37
N GLU A 68 8.90 -1.33 -8.63
CA GLU A 68 7.49 -1.68 -8.77
C GLU A 68 7.28 -2.72 -9.87
N LYS A 69 7.92 -2.51 -11.02
CA LYS A 69 7.84 -3.46 -12.13
C LYS A 69 8.42 -4.81 -11.76
N GLN A 70 9.54 -4.81 -11.05
CA GLN A 70 10.16 -6.05 -10.59
C GLN A 70 9.21 -6.82 -9.69
N LEU A 71 8.64 -6.14 -8.70
CA LEU A 71 7.75 -6.78 -7.74
C LEU A 71 6.49 -7.30 -8.40
N LYS A 72 5.96 -6.60 -9.38
CA LYS A 72 4.77 -7.05 -10.09
C LYS A 72 5.01 -8.34 -10.85
N ASN A 73 6.26 -8.60 -11.25
CA ASN A 73 6.61 -9.83 -11.97
C ASN A 73 6.95 -10.99 -11.04
N TRP A 74 7.02 -10.75 -9.73
CA TRP A 74 7.32 -11.81 -8.78
C TRP A 74 6.12 -12.74 -8.61
N HIS A 75 6.39 -14.00 -8.30
CA HIS A 75 5.35 -14.93 -7.86
C HIS A 75 4.75 -14.42 -6.56
N ARG A 76 3.48 -14.79 -6.33
CA ARG A 76 2.78 -14.37 -5.12
C ARG A 76 3.55 -14.74 -3.85
N GLN A 77 4.12 -15.94 -3.80
CA GLN A 77 4.84 -16.37 -2.60
C GLN A 77 6.03 -15.47 -2.29
N TRP A 78 6.72 -14.97 -3.32
CA TRP A 78 7.83 -14.05 -3.09
C TRP A 78 7.35 -12.71 -2.50
N LYS A 79 6.20 -12.25 -2.93
CA LYS A 79 5.61 -11.02 -2.37
C LYS A 79 5.24 -11.23 -0.91
N ILE A 80 4.67 -12.39 -0.59
CA ILE A 80 4.34 -12.76 0.77
C ILE A 80 5.61 -12.81 1.62
N ASN A 81 6.67 -13.41 1.11
CA ASN A 81 7.94 -13.50 1.83
C ASN A 81 8.51 -12.11 2.10
N LEU A 82 8.42 -11.21 1.14
CA LEU A 82 8.89 -9.84 1.31
C LEU A 82 8.13 -9.14 2.44
N ILE A 83 6.81 -9.28 2.48
CA ILE A 83 6.00 -8.69 3.54
C ILE A 83 6.37 -9.32 4.88
N ASN A 84 6.44 -10.64 4.94
CA ASN A 84 6.69 -11.36 6.18
C ASN A 84 8.08 -11.06 6.78
N ALA A 85 9.04 -10.68 5.96
CA ALA A 85 10.39 -10.39 6.44
C ALA A 85 10.40 -9.27 7.47
N GLU A 86 9.52 -8.27 7.32
CA GLU A 86 9.47 -7.12 8.21
C GLU A 86 8.11 -6.94 8.90
N ASN A 87 7.07 -7.56 8.39
CA ASN A 87 5.72 -7.37 8.90
C ASN A 87 4.94 -8.68 8.85
N PRO A 88 5.37 -9.70 9.61
CA PRO A 88 4.78 -11.05 9.49
C PRO A 88 3.30 -11.10 9.88
N GLN A 89 2.81 -10.11 10.61
CA GLN A 89 1.41 -10.07 10.99
C GLN A 89 0.56 -9.24 10.04
N TRP A 90 1.18 -8.68 8.99
CA TRP A 90 0.48 -7.87 8.00
C TRP A 90 -0.31 -6.73 8.63
N ARG A 91 0.31 -6.06 9.61
CA ARG A 91 -0.30 -4.91 10.26
C ARG A 91 -0.35 -3.73 9.29
N ASP A 92 -1.30 -2.84 9.54
CA ASP A 92 -1.41 -1.61 8.75
C ASP A 92 -0.30 -0.64 9.18
N LEU A 93 0.75 -0.56 8.40
CA LEU A 93 1.89 0.31 8.68
C LEU A 93 1.55 1.79 8.58
N ALA A 94 0.39 2.14 8.01
CA ALA A 94 -0.03 3.53 7.91
C ALA A 94 -0.23 4.17 9.26
N LEU A 95 -0.51 3.38 10.31
CA LEU A 95 -0.64 3.91 11.67
C LEU A 95 0.67 4.55 12.13
N GLY A 96 1.80 3.91 11.82
CA GLY A 96 3.11 4.45 12.15
C GLY A 96 3.48 5.68 11.35
N LEU A 97 2.77 5.95 10.26
CA LEU A 97 2.99 7.12 9.42
C LEU A 97 2.05 8.28 9.78
N GLY A 98 1.23 8.11 10.81
CA GLY A 98 0.37 9.18 11.29
C GLY A 98 -1.08 9.13 10.83
N LEU A 99 -1.47 8.12 10.06
CA LEU A 99 -2.86 7.99 9.66
C LEU A 99 -3.65 7.28 10.76
N PRO A 100 -4.95 7.61 10.91
CA PRO A 100 -5.79 6.93 11.90
C PRO A 100 -6.03 5.48 11.48
N PRO A 101 -6.42 4.62 12.42
CA PRO A 101 -6.79 3.25 12.06
C PRO A 101 -7.98 3.24 11.12
N LEU A 102 -8.05 2.21 10.28
CA LEU A 102 -9.20 2.01 9.42
C LEU A 102 -10.42 1.77 10.31
N ALA A 103 -11.52 2.49 10.04
CA ALA A 103 -12.68 2.45 10.89
C ALA A 103 -13.43 1.14 10.71
N PRO A 104 -13.53 0.29 11.75
CA PRO A 104 -14.13 -1.03 11.59
C PRO A 104 -15.63 -0.98 11.33
N GLY A 105 -16.30 0.08 11.75
CA GLY A 105 -17.73 0.20 11.52
C GLY A 105 -18.13 0.80 10.18
N LYS A 106 -17.15 1.22 9.38
CA LYS A 106 -17.42 1.86 8.11
C LYS A 106 -17.31 0.89 6.95
N ARG A 107 -18.17 -0.07 6.94
CA ARG A 107 -18.23 -1.01 5.87
C ARG A 107 -19.11 -0.49 4.75
N PRO A 108 -18.85 -0.92 3.52
CA PRO A 108 -19.68 -0.50 2.39
C PRO A 108 -21.15 -0.88 2.55
N ASP A 109 -21.44 -1.89 3.35
CA ASP A 109 -22.81 -2.33 3.61
C ASP A 109 -23.45 -1.56 4.77
N GLY A 110 -22.75 -0.59 5.33
CA GLY A 110 -23.30 0.23 6.39
C GLY A 110 -23.26 -0.40 7.77
N SER A 111 -22.61 -1.52 7.93
CA SER A 111 -22.57 -2.20 9.22
C SER A 111 -21.23 -2.08 9.89
#